data_1b5cd4ede301ad168d6b19af26e3dddf
#
_entry.id   1b5cd4ede301ad168d6b19af26e3dddf
#
_cell.length_a   1.000
_cell.length_b   1.000
_cell.length_c   1.000
_cell.angle_alpha   90.00
_cell.angle_beta   90.00
_cell.angle_gamma   90.00
#
_symmetry.space_group_name_H-M   'P 1'
#
loop_
_entity.id
_entity.type
_entity.pdbx_description
1 polymer ?
#
loop_
_entity_poly.entity_id
_entity_poly.type
_entity_poly.pdbx_seq_one_letter_code
_entity_poly.pdbx_strand_id
1 'polypeptide(L)'
;MNFVITLLGIDRLGIVESFSKTVADHDGAWCESRIMQVEGQFGGVFLAEVPHNNADAFESSLEGSFQPEFHLAVVRSDADGAAAPARHSFEITVLCSDRPGLVHEFAQLCTARKINILELQTNLRPAAMTGLLMFEISATGDSPEPLDQSEFTTAFEALGDDVVVDFSDT
;
A
#
# COMPACT_ATOMS: atom_id res chain seq x y z
N MET A 1 4.82 -12.57 19.00
CA MET A 1 5.50 -12.70 17.69
C MET A 1 4.66 -12.05 16.64
N ASN A 2 5.25 -11.19 15.83
CA ASN A 2 4.56 -10.50 14.74
C ASN A 2 4.66 -11.31 13.45
N PHE A 3 3.55 -11.33 12.70
CA PHE A 3 3.45 -11.96 11.39
C PHE A 3 3.04 -10.93 10.36
N VAL A 4 3.84 -10.78 9.31
CA VAL A 4 3.43 -10.07 8.11
C VAL A 4 2.97 -11.10 7.09
N ILE A 5 1.71 -11.05 6.72
CA ILE A 5 1.06 -12.04 5.87
C ILE A 5 0.57 -11.36 4.59
N THR A 6 0.84 -11.97 3.45
CA THR A 6 0.30 -11.53 2.15
C THR A 6 -0.58 -12.62 1.56
N LEU A 7 -1.77 -12.22 1.12
CA LEU A 7 -2.71 -13.08 0.38
C LEU A 7 -3.00 -12.47 -0.99
N LEU A 8 -2.93 -13.29 -2.04
CA LEU A 8 -3.33 -12.94 -3.39
C LEU A 8 -4.07 -14.12 -4.03
N GLY A 9 -5.26 -13.89 -4.55
CA GLY A 9 -6.06 -14.92 -5.23
C GLY A 9 -7.36 -14.40 -5.78
N ILE A 10 -8.20 -15.28 -6.31
CA ILE A 10 -9.52 -14.91 -6.84
C ILE A 10 -10.39 -14.40 -5.68
N ASP A 11 -11.00 -13.22 -5.89
CA ASP A 11 -11.88 -12.63 -4.88
C ASP A 11 -13.14 -13.47 -4.67
N ARG A 12 -13.50 -13.68 -3.42
CA ARG A 12 -14.72 -14.37 -2.99
C ARG A 12 -15.18 -13.90 -1.62
N LEU A 13 -16.45 -14.10 -1.36
CA LEU A 13 -17.04 -13.81 -0.05
C LEU A 13 -16.38 -14.65 1.05
N GLY A 14 -16.08 -14.03 2.19
CA GLY A 14 -15.63 -14.70 3.41
C GLY A 14 -14.11 -14.79 3.59
N ILE A 15 -13.29 -14.22 2.69
CA ILE A 15 -11.81 -14.23 2.84
C ILE A 15 -11.39 -13.55 4.15
N VAL A 16 -11.91 -12.35 4.39
CA VAL A 16 -11.58 -11.56 5.60
C VAL A 16 -12.11 -12.25 6.87
N GLU A 17 -13.30 -12.85 6.80
CA GLU A 17 -13.86 -13.65 7.91
C GLU A 17 -12.99 -14.85 8.23
N SER A 18 -12.61 -15.63 7.21
CA SER A 18 -11.74 -16.80 7.40
C SER A 18 -10.38 -16.43 7.99
N PHE A 19 -9.79 -15.32 7.51
CA PHE A 19 -8.51 -14.84 8.02
C PHE A 19 -8.63 -14.36 9.48
N SER A 20 -9.63 -13.53 9.79
CA SER A 20 -9.85 -13.02 11.14
C SER A 20 -10.17 -14.15 12.13
N LYS A 21 -10.91 -15.16 11.69
CA LYS A 21 -11.17 -16.37 12.49
C LYS A 21 -9.87 -17.12 12.79
N THR A 22 -9.01 -17.31 11.79
CA THR A 22 -7.70 -17.97 12.00
C THR A 22 -6.85 -17.22 13.01
N VAL A 23 -6.82 -15.90 12.97
CA VAL A 23 -6.11 -15.07 13.96
C VAL A 23 -6.69 -15.28 15.36
N ALA A 24 -8.02 -15.22 15.50
CA ALA A 24 -8.71 -15.36 16.78
C ALA A 24 -8.57 -16.76 17.39
N ASP A 25 -8.64 -17.81 16.57
CA ASP A 25 -8.52 -19.22 17.03
C ASP A 25 -7.13 -19.52 17.63
N HIS A 26 -6.14 -18.65 17.36
CA HIS A 26 -4.77 -18.77 17.89
C HIS A 26 -4.42 -17.71 18.93
N ASP A 27 -5.44 -17.12 19.58
CA ASP A 27 -5.28 -16.04 20.57
C ASP A 27 -4.51 -14.83 20.02
N GLY A 28 -4.58 -14.60 18.72
CA GLY A 28 -3.90 -13.53 18.04
C GLY A 28 -4.68 -12.22 18.03
N ALA A 29 -3.95 -11.13 17.84
CA ALA A 29 -4.49 -9.80 17.60
C ALA A 29 -4.27 -9.40 16.14
N TRP A 30 -5.30 -8.90 15.47
CA TRP A 30 -5.20 -8.24 14.18
C TRP A 30 -4.74 -6.80 14.41
N CYS A 31 -3.57 -6.41 13.90
CA CYS A 31 -2.96 -5.12 14.20
C CYS A 31 -3.19 -4.11 13.07
N GLU A 32 -2.83 -4.48 11.83
CA GLU A 32 -2.91 -3.60 10.67
C GLU A 32 -3.21 -4.39 9.41
N SER A 33 -3.83 -3.76 8.42
CA SER A 33 -3.99 -4.38 7.11
C SER A 33 -4.20 -3.35 6.00
N ARG A 34 -3.83 -3.77 4.79
CA ARG A 34 -4.21 -3.13 3.54
C ARG A 34 -4.83 -4.19 2.64
N ILE A 35 -6.05 -3.95 2.19
CA ILE A 35 -6.85 -4.89 1.40
C ILE A 35 -7.36 -4.17 0.17
N MET A 36 -7.26 -4.82 -0.98
CA MET A 36 -7.77 -4.28 -2.24
C MET A 36 -8.35 -5.39 -3.12
N GLN A 37 -9.23 -4.99 -4.02
CA GLN A 37 -9.72 -5.84 -5.09
C GLN A 37 -9.37 -5.17 -6.44
N VAL A 38 -8.67 -5.90 -7.31
CA VAL A 38 -8.30 -5.42 -8.65
C VAL A 38 -8.60 -6.52 -9.67
N GLU A 39 -9.42 -6.21 -10.69
CA GLU A 39 -9.77 -7.13 -11.77
C GLU A 39 -10.25 -8.51 -11.28
N GLY A 40 -11.08 -8.52 -10.21
CA GLY A 40 -11.60 -9.75 -9.63
C GLY A 40 -10.59 -10.54 -8.80
N GLN A 41 -9.42 -9.97 -8.54
CA GLN A 41 -8.43 -10.54 -7.63
C GLN A 41 -8.48 -9.81 -6.28
N PHE A 42 -8.50 -10.58 -5.21
CA PHE A 42 -8.28 -10.11 -3.85
C PHE A 42 -6.78 -10.00 -3.60
N GLY A 43 -6.33 -8.87 -3.09
CA GLY A 43 -4.97 -8.66 -2.61
C GLY A 43 -5.00 -8.10 -1.19
N GLY A 44 -4.19 -8.66 -0.30
CA GLY A 44 -4.11 -8.15 1.06
C GLY A 44 -2.74 -8.35 1.70
N VAL A 45 -2.34 -7.36 2.50
CA VAL A 45 -1.19 -7.45 3.42
C VAL A 45 -1.73 -7.22 4.82
N PHE A 46 -1.34 -8.08 5.75
CA PHE A 46 -1.86 -8.10 7.13
C PHE A 46 -0.72 -8.16 8.12
N LEU A 47 -0.85 -7.45 9.22
CA LEU A 47 -0.02 -7.59 10.40
C LEU A 47 -0.86 -8.20 11.52
N ALA A 48 -0.43 -9.34 12.02
CA ALA A 48 -1.03 -9.99 13.18
C ALA A 48 0.03 -10.28 14.24
N GLU A 49 -0.35 -10.13 15.51
CA GLU A 49 0.46 -10.54 16.64
C GLU A 49 -0.14 -11.83 17.23
N VAL A 50 0.69 -12.88 17.38
CA VAL A 50 0.27 -14.18 17.93
C VAL A 50 1.23 -14.60 19.05
N PRO A 51 0.73 -15.20 20.14
CA PRO A 51 1.59 -15.75 21.19
C PRO A 51 2.62 -16.73 20.62
N HIS A 52 3.86 -16.68 21.14
CA HIS A 52 4.96 -17.52 20.65
C HIS A 52 4.65 -19.01 20.64
N ASN A 53 3.90 -19.49 21.64
CA ASN A 53 3.49 -20.90 21.74
C ASN A 53 2.48 -21.33 20.67
N ASN A 54 1.78 -20.40 20.04
CA ASN A 54 0.80 -20.65 18.99
C ASN A 54 1.35 -20.37 17.57
N ALA A 55 2.58 -19.87 17.46
CA ALA A 55 3.16 -19.37 16.20
C ALA A 55 3.18 -20.43 15.07
N ASP A 56 3.65 -21.64 15.37
CA ASP A 56 3.74 -22.71 14.36
C ASP A 56 2.37 -23.24 13.95
N ALA A 57 1.45 -23.35 14.93
CA ALA A 57 0.08 -23.76 14.67
C ALA A 57 -0.68 -22.72 13.83
N PHE A 58 -0.46 -21.45 14.10
CA PHE A 58 -1.04 -20.35 13.34
C PHE A 58 -0.61 -20.38 11.87
N GLU A 59 0.69 -20.49 11.60
CA GLU A 59 1.23 -20.56 10.23
C GLU A 59 0.67 -21.77 9.47
N SER A 60 0.66 -22.95 10.11
CA SER A 60 0.07 -24.17 9.52
C SER A 60 -1.42 -24.02 9.23
N SER A 61 -2.15 -23.30 10.09
CA SER A 61 -3.58 -23.03 9.89
C SER A 61 -3.84 -22.05 8.75
N LEU A 62 -2.97 -21.04 8.56
CA LEU A 62 -3.02 -20.14 7.40
C LEU A 62 -2.80 -20.92 6.09
N GLU A 63 -1.79 -21.78 6.05
CA GLU A 63 -1.53 -22.62 4.88
C GLU A 63 -2.73 -23.54 4.58
N GLY A 64 -3.27 -24.22 5.57
CA GLY A 64 -4.42 -25.10 5.41
C GLY A 64 -5.71 -24.39 4.99
N SER A 65 -5.88 -23.12 5.36
CA SER A 65 -7.08 -22.34 5.06
C SER A 65 -7.05 -21.65 3.70
N PHE A 66 -5.87 -21.31 3.21
CA PHE A 66 -5.72 -20.45 2.02
C PHE A 66 -5.02 -21.12 0.84
N GLN A 67 -4.16 -22.10 1.06
CA GLN A 67 -3.54 -22.83 -0.04
C GLN A 67 -4.43 -24.02 -0.50
N PRO A 68 -4.41 -24.40 -1.79
CA PRO A 68 -3.65 -23.78 -2.88
C PRO A 68 -4.39 -22.62 -3.59
N GLU A 69 -5.56 -22.20 -3.11
CA GLU A 69 -6.41 -21.21 -3.78
C GLU A 69 -5.78 -19.81 -3.80
N PHE A 70 -4.96 -19.51 -2.79
CA PHE A 70 -4.27 -18.23 -2.64
C PHE A 70 -2.77 -18.41 -2.65
N HIS A 71 -2.09 -17.45 -3.26
CA HIS A 71 -0.67 -17.26 -3.03
C HIS A 71 -0.50 -16.63 -1.64
N LEU A 72 -0.02 -17.42 -0.71
CA LEU A 72 0.25 -17.03 0.66
C LEU A 72 1.74 -16.84 0.87
N ALA A 73 2.13 -15.70 1.42
CA ALA A 73 3.47 -15.48 1.96
C ALA A 73 3.38 -15.07 3.42
N VAL A 74 4.19 -15.67 4.27
CA VAL A 74 4.24 -15.40 5.71
C VAL A 74 5.65 -15.05 6.10
N VAL A 75 5.83 -13.93 6.78
CA VAL A 75 7.11 -13.48 7.34
C VAL A 75 6.94 -13.30 8.84
N ARG A 76 7.70 -14.05 9.63
CA ARG A 76 7.79 -13.85 11.07
C ARG A 76 8.75 -12.70 11.38
N SER A 77 8.35 -11.81 12.25
CA SER A 77 9.17 -10.68 12.70
C SER A 77 9.19 -10.64 14.22
N ASP A 78 10.39 -10.80 14.78
CA ASP A 78 10.64 -10.57 16.20
C ASP A 78 11.08 -9.11 16.47
N ALA A 79 10.90 -8.25 15.48
CA ALA A 79 11.25 -6.84 15.63
C ALA A 79 10.42 -6.23 16.76
N ASP A 80 10.99 -6.20 17.94
CA ASP A 80 10.70 -5.15 18.91
C ASP A 80 10.90 -3.85 18.14
N GLY A 81 9.81 -3.14 17.86
CA GLY A 81 9.80 -2.00 16.96
C GLY A 81 10.92 -1.02 17.30
N ALA A 82 12.06 -1.20 16.67
CA ALA A 82 13.08 -0.17 16.69
C ALA A 82 12.41 1.07 16.11
N ALA A 83 12.28 2.11 16.94
CA ALA A 83 11.67 3.36 16.53
C ALA A 83 12.37 3.81 15.25
N ALA A 84 11.62 3.80 14.14
CA ALA A 84 12.14 4.35 12.90
C ALA A 84 12.55 5.80 13.16
N PRO A 85 13.63 6.29 12.56
CA PRO A 85 14.02 7.69 12.68
C PRO A 85 12.83 8.57 12.29
N ALA A 86 12.67 9.70 12.98
CA ALA A 86 11.62 10.66 12.68
C ALA A 86 11.72 11.05 11.19
N ARG A 87 10.62 10.93 10.46
CA ARG A 87 10.50 11.27 9.06
C ARG A 87 9.32 12.21 8.87
N HIS A 88 9.39 13.03 7.84
CA HIS A 88 8.33 13.97 7.50
C HIS A 88 7.38 13.28 6.52
N SER A 89 6.14 13.05 6.97
CA SER A 89 5.10 12.42 6.17
C SER A 89 4.35 13.45 5.33
N PHE A 90 3.89 13.03 4.16
CA PHE A 90 3.09 13.87 3.27
C PHE A 90 2.14 13.02 2.43
N GLU A 91 1.16 13.69 1.89
CA GLU A 91 0.25 13.13 0.88
C GLU A 91 0.37 13.96 -0.40
N ILE A 92 0.31 13.27 -1.53
CA ILE A 92 0.33 13.90 -2.86
C ILE A 92 -0.71 13.27 -3.76
N THR A 93 -1.44 14.12 -4.46
CA THR A 93 -2.30 13.70 -5.57
C THR A 93 -1.84 14.39 -6.85
N VAL A 94 -1.59 13.60 -7.89
CA VAL A 94 -1.23 14.08 -9.22
C VAL A 94 -2.33 13.65 -10.19
N LEU A 95 -2.84 14.60 -10.96
CA LEU A 95 -3.84 14.38 -12.00
C LEU A 95 -3.31 14.88 -13.32
N CYS A 96 -3.33 14.06 -14.37
CA CYS A 96 -2.89 14.41 -15.72
C CYS A 96 -3.59 13.56 -16.79
N SER A 97 -3.43 13.90 -18.06
CA SER A 97 -3.87 13.04 -19.16
C SER A 97 -3.10 11.72 -19.14
N ASP A 98 -3.80 10.63 -19.40
CA ASP A 98 -3.18 9.30 -19.43
C ASP A 98 -2.14 9.17 -20.54
N ARG A 99 -0.96 8.71 -20.18
CA ARG A 99 0.13 8.37 -21.10
C ARG A 99 1.08 7.33 -20.51
N PRO A 100 1.74 6.53 -21.33
CA PRO A 100 2.74 5.58 -20.85
C PRO A 100 3.89 6.27 -20.09
N GLY A 101 4.32 5.65 -18.99
CA GLY A 101 5.50 6.08 -18.24
C GLY A 101 5.24 7.00 -17.04
N LEU A 102 4.01 7.48 -16.82
CA LEU A 102 3.67 8.43 -15.75
C LEU A 102 4.10 7.95 -14.35
N VAL A 103 3.79 6.71 -13.99
CA VAL A 103 4.17 6.17 -12.68
C VAL A 103 5.69 6.07 -12.53
N HIS A 104 6.39 5.76 -13.63
CA HIS A 104 7.86 5.72 -13.61
C HIS A 104 8.45 7.11 -13.37
N GLU A 105 7.97 8.11 -14.09
CA GLU A 105 8.41 9.51 -13.94
C GLU A 105 8.11 10.03 -12.52
N PHE A 106 6.90 9.74 -11.99
CA PHE A 106 6.54 10.03 -10.62
C PHE A 106 7.54 9.41 -9.62
N ALA A 107 7.81 8.11 -9.75
CA ALA A 107 8.72 7.40 -8.86
C ALA A 107 10.17 7.90 -8.98
N GLN A 108 10.61 8.31 -10.18
CA GLN A 108 11.92 8.93 -10.37
C GLN A 108 12.05 10.26 -9.63
N LEU A 109 11.01 11.11 -9.71
CA LEU A 109 10.98 12.38 -8.98
C LEU A 109 11.02 12.17 -7.46
N CYS A 110 10.29 11.19 -6.96
CA CYS A 110 10.33 10.80 -5.56
C CYS A 110 11.73 10.33 -5.14
N THR A 111 12.32 9.43 -5.92
CA THR A 111 13.66 8.88 -5.63
C THR A 111 14.74 9.96 -5.64
N ALA A 112 14.70 10.89 -6.61
CA ALA A 112 15.67 11.98 -6.71
C ALA A 112 15.65 12.90 -5.48
N ARG A 113 14.51 12.95 -4.76
CA ARG A 113 14.30 13.74 -3.54
C ARG A 113 14.38 12.93 -2.25
N LYS A 114 14.85 11.69 -2.33
CA LYS A 114 14.96 10.76 -1.19
C LYS A 114 13.60 10.48 -0.50
N ILE A 115 12.54 10.55 -1.28
CA ILE A 115 11.19 10.24 -0.82
C ILE A 115 10.98 8.73 -0.92
N ASN A 116 10.56 8.13 0.18
CA ASN A 116 10.09 6.77 0.22
C ASN A 116 8.56 6.77 0.06
N ILE A 117 8.06 6.07 -0.95
CA ILE A 117 6.62 5.90 -1.17
C ILE A 117 6.14 4.79 -0.24
N LEU A 118 5.22 5.12 0.67
CA LEU A 118 4.64 4.18 1.63
C LEU A 118 3.36 3.54 1.09
N GLU A 119 2.55 4.33 0.36
CA GLU A 119 1.33 3.88 -0.28
C GLU A 119 1.19 4.55 -1.64
N LEU A 120 0.76 3.81 -2.65
CA LEU A 120 0.50 4.32 -3.99
C LEU A 120 -0.79 3.73 -4.52
N GLN A 121 -1.72 4.59 -4.88
CA GLN A 121 -2.94 4.22 -5.57
C GLN A 121 -3.02 4.95 -6.91
N THR A 122 -3.42 4.25 -7.97
CA THR A 122 -3.60 4.82 -9.29
C THR A 122 -4.97 4.50 -9.83
N ASN A 123 -5.61 5.48 -10.49
CA ASN A 123 -6.93 5.31 -11.09
C ASN A 123 -7.00 6.01 -12.46
N LEU A 124 -7.71 5.37 -13.38
CA LEU A 124 -8.15 6.01 -14.63
C LEU A 124 -9.60 6.46 -14.47
N ARG A 125 -9.87 7.73 -14.73
CA ARG A 125 -11.23 8.27 -14.70
C ARG A 125 -11.50 9.24 -15.85
N PRO A 126 -12.71 9.27 -16.40
CA PRO A 126 -13.05 10.27 -17.41
C PRO A 126 -13.13 11.66 -16.77
N ALA A 127 -12.54 12.67 -17.42
CA ALA A 127 -12.71 14.06 -17.03
C ALA A 127 -14.17 14.49 -17.19
N ALA A 128 -14.71 15.20 -16.20
CA ALA A 128 -16.14 15.53 -16.09
C ALA A 128 -16.71 16.31 -17.28
N MET A 129 -15.91 17.13 -17.97
CA MET A 129 -16.38 17.99 -19.06
C MET A 129 -15.98 17.53 -20.46
N THR A 130 -14.86 16.83 -20.59
CA THR A 130 -14.29 16.46 -21.90
C THR A 130 -14.42 14.98 -22.22
N GLY A 131 -14.65 14.13 -21.22
CA GLY A 131 -14.64 12.69 -21.35
C GLY A 131 -13.26 12.09 -21.64
N LEU A 132 -12.20 12.89 -21.69
CA LEU A 132 -10.82 12.41 -21.81
C LEU A 132 -10.44 11.61 -20.58
N LEU A 133 -9.71 10.52 -20.79
CA LEU A 133 -9.19 9.72 -19.68
C LEU A 133 -8.08 10.50 -18.95
N MET A 134 -8.30 10.69 -17.67
CA MET A 134 -7.34 11.28 -16.76
C MET A 134 -6.75 10.18 -15.88
N PHE A 135 -5.44 10.23 -15.71
CA PHE A 135 -4.72 9.36 -14.80
C PHE A 135 -4.49 10.09 -13.48
N GLU A 136 -4.91 9.46 -12.39
CA GLU A 136 -4.74 9.97 -11.04
C GLU A 136 -3.76 9.08 -10.28
N ILE A 137 -2.78 9.69 -9.66
CA ILE A 137 -1.85 9.08 -8.72
C ILE A 137 -2.12 9.70 -7.35
N SER A 138 -2.48 8.88 -6.36
CA SER A 138 -2.55 9.28 -4.96
C SER A 138 -1.50 8.50 -4.19
N ALA A 139 -0.62 9.19 -3.49
CA ALA A 139 0.46 8.56 -2.76
C ALA A 139 0.65 9.19 -1.38
N THR A 140 0.99 8.35 -0.41
CA THR A 140 1.59 8.77 0.85
C THR A 140 3.07 8.43 0.84
N GLY A 141 3.87 9.28 1.42
CA GLY A 141 5.32 9.07 1.48
C GLY A 141 5.94 9.72 2.70
N ASP A 142 7.21 9.44 2.87
CA ASP A 142 8.01 10.07 3.88
C ASP A 142 9.41 10.47 3.36
N SER A 143 10.00 11.47 3.98
CA SER A 143 11.35 11.94 3.68
C SER A 143 12.16 12.19 4.94
N PRO A 144 13.52 12.07 4.90
CA PRO A 144 14.38 12.34 6.06
C PRO A 144 14.41 13.82 6.45
N GLU A 145 14.10 14.72 5.51
CA GLU A 145 14.10 16.17 5.68
C GLU A 145 12.75 16.75 5.23
N PRO A 146 12.32 17.90 5.76
CA PRO A 146 11.12 18.57 5.29
C PRO A 146 11.20 18.85 3.79
N LEU A 147 10.10 18.67 3.06
CA LEU A 147 10.03 18.98 1.62
C LEU A 147 9.62 20.45 1.41
N ASP A 148 10.26 21.10 0.46
CA ASP A 148 9.75 22.36 -0.08
C ASP A 148 8.60 22.06 -1.02
N GLN A 149 7.37 22.32 -0.55
CA GLN A 149 6.14 22.06 -1.32
C GLN A 149 6.15 22.74 -2.68
N SER A 150 6.66 23.97 -2.76
CA SER A 150 6.64 24.74 -4.01
C SER A 150 7.61 24.18 -5.05
N GLU A 151 8.81 23.78 -4.62
CA GLU A 151 9.78 23.12 -5.49
C GLU A 151 9.25 21.75 -5.94
N PHE A 152 8.63 21.02 -5.02
CA PHE A 152 8.07 19.70 -5.28
C PHE A 152 6.93 19.77 -6.29
N THR A 153 5.95 20.63 -6.06
CA THR A 153 4.82 20.87 -6.98
C THR A 153 5.31 21.28 -8.37
N THR A 154 6.22 22.26 -8.45
CA THR A 154 6.80 22.71 -9.72
C THR A 154 7.47 21.57 -10.49
N ALA A 155 8.17 20.67 -9.79
CA ALA A 155 8.83 19.54 -10.44
C ALA A 155 7.85 18.51 -11.02
N PHE A 156 6.69 18.31 -10.38
CA PHE A 156 5.64 17.45 -10.93
C PHE A 156 4.86 18.12 -12.05
N GLU A 157 4.55 19.39 -11.94
CA GLU A 157 3.91 20.17 -13.01
C GLU A 157 4.77 20.21 -14.28
N ALA A 158 6.10 20.16 -14.14
CA ALA A 158 7.02 20.07 -15.28
C ALA A 158 6.93 18.75 -16.08
N LEU A 159 6.21 17.74 -15.59
CA LEU A 159 5.97 16.49 -16.33
C LEU A 159 5.00 16.67 -17.52
N GLY A 160 4.20 17.74 -17.54
CA GLY A 160 3.29 18.04 -18.63
C GLY A 160 2.44 19.28 -18.37
N ASP A 161 1.98 19.92 -19.44
CA ASP A 161 1.19 21.17 -19.39
C ASP A 161 -0.18 21.01 -18.73
N ASP A 162 -0.66 19.77 -18.59
CA ASP A 162 -1.96 19.42 -18.02
C ASP A 162 -1.87 18.73 -16.64
N VAL A 163 -0.68 18.74 -16.05
CA VAL A 163 -0.46 18.13 -14.73
C VAL A 163 -0.95 19.07 -13.63
N VAL A 164 -1.80 18.56 -12.77
CA VAL A 164 -2.28 19.24 -11.57
C VAL A 164 -1.80 18.48 -10.35
N VAL A 165 -1.20 19.17 -9.41
CA VAL A 165 -0.63 18.60 -8.20
C VAL A 165 -1.30 19.21 -6.98
N ASP A 166 -1.78 18.35 -6.08
CA ASP A 166 -2.21 18.70 -4.73
C ASP A 166 -1.26 18.05 -3.73
N PHE A 167 -0.74 18.81 -2.81
CA PHE A 167 0.25 18.37 -1.84
C PHE A 167 -0.14 18.86 -0.45
N SER A 168 -0.11 17.95 0.54
CA SER A 168 -0.36 18.26 1.94
C SER A 168 0.66 17.57 2.86
N ASP A 169 1.15 18.32 3.86
CA ASP A 169 1.88 17.75 4.98
C ASP A 169 0.91 17.08 5.95
N THR A 170 1.32 15.92 6.50
CA THR A 170 0.50 15.12 7.41
C THR A 170 1.11 15.13 8.82
#